data_bd18cd8325f4d166b5fe2979003359ba
#
_entry.id   bd18cd8325f4d166b5fe2979003359ba
#
_cell.length_a   1.000
_cell.length_b   1.000
_cell.length_c   1.000
_cell.angle_alpha   90.00
_cell.angle_beta   90.00
_cell.angle_gamma   90.00
#
_symmetry.space_group_name_H-M   'P 1'
#
loop_
_entity.id
_entity.type
_entity.pdbx_description
1 polymer ?
#
loop_
_entity_poly.entity_id
_entity_poly.type
_entity_poly.pdbx_seq_one_letter_code
_entity_poly.pdbx_strand_id
1 'polypeptide(L)'
;YLDHGRRVLSAASDATNTPQILDDCLDIDLPGLDKQRITELKLDGSKDEELYRELLLAQCHALHQAMPFLFEAIDDKTELLLPDNLTKTDSLIRELVSAIPEEDWQDVEIIGWLYQFYISEKKDQVIGKVVKSEDIPAATQLFTPNWIVQYLVQNSVGRQWLQTYPDSQLKAKMPYYIEPAEQTPEVQAQLAAITPDSIDPLTIKVLDPACGSGHILVEAYKVLKAIYEERGHRSRD
;
A
#
# COMPACT_ATOMS: atom_id res chain seq x y z
N TYR A 1 6.16 -8.48 -8.45
CA TYR A 1 5.27 -7.32 -8.54
C TYR A 1 6.06 -6.01 -8.52
N LEU A 2 6.88 -5.80 -7.49
CA LEU A 2 7.75 -4.64 -7.36
C LEU A 2 8.83 -4.56 -8.45
N ASP A 3 9.35 -5.69 -8.90
CA ASP A 3 10.38 -5.71 -9.95
C ASP A 3 9.87 -5.21 -11.30
N HIS A 4 8.60 -5.49 -11.64
CA HIS A 4 8.01 -4.98 -12.89
C HIS A 4 7.69 -3.48 -12.81
N GLY A 5 7.19 -2.99 -11.68
CA GLY A 5 6.95 -1.57 -11.46
C GLY A 5 8.23 -0.73 -11.50
N ARG A 6 9.33 -1.24 -10.94
CA ARG A 6 10.63 -0.58 -10.99
C ARG A 6 11.12 -0.34 -12.41
N ARG A 7 10.92 -1.29 -13.32
CA ARG A 7 11.36 -1.14 -14.71
C ARG A 7 10.66 -0.03 -15.47
N VAL A 8 9.40 0.24 -15.15
CA VAL A 8 8.62 1.32 -15.80
C VAL A 8 9.04 2.70 -15.29
N LEU A 9 9.31 2.82 -13.99
CA LEU A 9 9.58 4.10 -13.34
C LEU A 9 11.06 4.36 -13.09
N SER A 10 11.92 3.32 -13.08
CA SER A 10 13.35 3.52 -12.85
C SER A 10 14.00 4.27 -14.02
N ALA A 11 14.80 5.26 -13.70
CA ALA A 11 15.73 5.81 -14.65
C ALA A 11 16.75 4.72 -15.04
N ALA A 12 17.10 4.64 -16.33
CA ALA A 12 18.18 3.78 -16.75
C ALA A 12 19.48 4.22 -16.08
N SER A 13 20.33 3.24 -15.82
CA SER A 13 21.67 3.49 -15.28
C SER A 13 22.42 4.57 -16.05
N ASP A 14 22.72 5.63 -15.38
CA ASP A 14 23.79 6.61 -15.54
C ASP A 14 24.08 7.28 -16.89
N ALA A 15 23.93 6.65 -18.06
CA ALA A 15 24.45 7.22 -19.30
C ALA A 15 23.40 7.82 -20.23
N THR A 16 22.19 7.27 -20.28
CA THR A 16 21.19 7.64 -21.29
C THR A 16 19.97 8.37 -20.77
N ASN A 17 19.75 8.33 -19.46
CA ASN A 17 18.58 8.95 -18.81
C ASN A 17 17.22 8.48 -19.41
N THR A 18 17.18 7.28 -19.96
CA THR A 18 16.00 6.61 -20.52
C THR A 18 15.44 5.58 -19.52
N PRO A 19 14.12 5.40 -19.41
CA PRO A 19 13.54 4.36 -18.56
C PRO A 19 14.06 2.97 -18.96
N GLN A 20 14.48 2.17 -17.98
CA GLN A 20 15.02 0.83 -18.21
C GLN A 20 14.08 -0.08 -19.01
N ILE A 21 12.77 0.09 -18.87
CA ILE A 21 11.78 -0.69 -19.61
C ILE A 21 11.94 -0.57 -21.13
N LEU A 22 12.45 0.54 -21.62
CA LEU A 22 12.70 0.74 -23.06
C LEU A 22 13.89 -0.13 -23.54
N ASP A 23 14.85 -0.40 -22.68
CA ASP A 23 15.99 -1.27 -23.02
C ASP A 23 15.58 -2.73 -22.93
N ASP A 24 14.78 -3.09 -21.94
CA ASP A 24 14.33 -4.45 -21.69
C ASP A 24 13.08 -4.86 -22.51
N CYS A 25 12.54 -3.98 -23.34
CA CYS A 25 11.20 -4.11 -23.96
C CYS A 25 10.98 -5.40 -24.76
N LEU A 26 12.03 -5.96 -25.36
CA LEU A 26 11.95 -7.18 -26.16
C LEU A 26 11.88 -8.45 -25.28
N ASP A 27 12.38 -8.37 -24.06
CA ASP A 27 12.39 -9.48 -23.09
C ASP A 27 11.15 -9.48 -22.18
N ILE A 28 10.31 -8.46 -22.28
CA ILE A 28 9.11 -8.34 -21.46
C ILE A 28 8.00 -9.19 -22.03
N ASP A 29 7.40 -10.01 -21.18
CA ASP A 29 6.23 -10.83 -21.48
C ASP A 29 5.05 -10.39 -20.62
N LEU A 30 4.16 -9.57 -21.22
CA LEU A 30 2.95 -9.07 -20.56
C LEU A 30 1.72 -9.56 -21.34
N PRO A 31 0.62 -9.90 -20.63
CA PRO A 31 -0.63 -10.29 -21.26
C PRO A 31 -1.16 -9.16 -22.17
N GLY A 32 -1.45 -9.50 -23.42
CA GLY A 32 -1.99 -8.53 -24.39
C GLY A 32 -0.95 -7.64 -25.08
N LEU A 33 0.33 -7.77 -24.74
CA LEU A 33 1.39 -7.02 -25.42
C LEU A 33 1.64 -7.54 -26.83
N ASP A 34 1.53 -6.67 -27.83
CA ASP A 34 1.87 -7.00 -29.21
C ASP A 34 3.39 -6.92 -29.43
N LYS A 35 4.06 -8.08 -29.35
CA LYS A 35 5.52 -8.18 -29.52
C LYS A 35 6.01 -7.71 -30.89
N GLN A 36 5.20 -7.86 -31.95
CA GLN A 36 5.58 -7.37 -33.26
C GLN A 36 5.59 -5.83 -33.26
N ARG A 37 4.54 -5.23 -32.74
CA ARG A 37 4.43 -3.77 -32.60
C ARG A 37 5.57 -3.19 -31.76
N ILE A 38 5.90 -3.82 -30.62
CA ILE A 38 7.01 -3.41 -29.76
C ILE A 38 8.35 -3.46 -30.52
N THR A 39 8.58 -4.53 -31.28
CA THR A 39 9.80 -4.66 -32.09
C THR A 39 9.88 -3.57 -33.16
N GLU A 40 8.78 -3.28 -33.87
CA GLU A 40 8.73 -2.23 -34.88
C GLU A 40 9.03 -0.83 -34.27
N LEU A 41 8.41 -0.52 -33.12
CA LEU A 41 8.66 0.75 -32.41
C LEU A 41 10.10 0.87 -31.93
N LYS A 42 10.69 -0.20 -31.39
CA LYS A 42 12.08 -0.22 -30.93
C LYS A 42 13.07 -0.02 -32.07
N LEU A 43 12.82 -0.63 -33.22
CA LEU A 43 13.69 -0.52 -34.40
C LEU A 43 13.61 0.87 -35.07
N ASP A 44 12.48 1.57 -34.96
CA ASP A 44 12.31 2.93 -35.49
C ASP A 44 13.23 3.94 -34.75
N GLY A 45 13.47 3.72 -33.44
CA GLY A 45 14.37 4.55 -32.63
C GLY A 45 13.94 6.02 -32.43
N SER A 46 12.94 6.48 -33.17
CA SER A 46 12.36 7.83 -33.01
C SER A 46 11.04 7.82 -32.26
N LYS A 47 10.55 6.64 -31.87
CA LYS A 47 9.22 6.41 -31.28
C LYS A 47 9.28 5.94 -29.81
N ASP A 48 10.29 6.35 -29.08
CA ASP A 48 10.45 5.96 -27.68
C ASP A 48 9.26 6.36 -26.82
N GLU A 49 8.60 7.48 -27.10
CA GLU A 49 7.39 7.92 -26.39
C GLU A 49 6.22 6.95 -26.63
N GLU A 50 6.01 6.54 -27.89
CA GLU A 50 4.96 5.60 -28.26
C GLU A 50 5.26 4.22 -27.66
N LEU A 51 6.51 3.77 -27.75
CA LEU A 51 6.96 2.52 -27.16
C LEU A 51 6.76 2.51 -25.64
N TYR A 52 7.14 3.60 -24.95
CA TYR A 52 6.97 3.70 -23.51
C TYR A 52 5.49 3.68 -23.11
N ARG A 53 4.63 4.39 -23.85
CA ARG A 53 3.18 4.39 -23.61
C ARG A 53 2.59 2.99 -23.75
N GLU A 54 2.91 2.24 -24.79
CA GLU A 54 2.46 0.86 -24.99
C GLU A 54 2.87 -0.05 -23.83
N LEU A 55 4.12 0.05 -23.38
CA LEU A 55 4.64 -0.75 -22.28
C LEU A 55 3.99 -0.38 -20.93
N LEU A 56 3.77 0.92 -20.68
CA LEU A 56 3.12 1.42 -19.48
C LEU A 56 1.67 0.92 -19.40
N LEU A 57 0.92 1.05 -20.49
CA LEU A 57 -0.47 0.58 -20.58
C LEU A 57 -0.56 -0.93 -20.44
N ALA A 58 0.32 -1.69 -21.12
CA ALA A 58 0.36 -3.14 -20.97
C ALA A 58 0.64 -3.57 -19.52
N GLN A 59 1.49 -2.84 -18.80
CA GLN A 59 1.74 -3.06 -17.38
C GLN A 59 0.49 -2.80 -16.54
N CYS A 60 -0.23 -1.70 -16.80
CA CYS A 60 -1.48 -1.38 -16.11
C CYS A 60 -2.56 -2.44 -16.37
N HIS A 61 -2.69 -2.90 -17.63
CA HIS A 61 -3.63 -3.97 -17.99
C HIS A 61 -3.28 -5.32 -17.34
N ALA A 62 -2.00 -5.65 -17.22
CA ALA A 62 -1.55 -6.84 -16.49
C ALA A 62 -1.91 -6.75 -14.99
N LEU A 63 -1.85 -5.56 -14.41
CA LEU A 63 -2.25 -5.31 -13.03
C LEU A 63 -3.76 -5.49 -12.81
N HIS A 64 -4.60 -5.26 -13.84
CA HIS A 64 -6.04 -5.53 -13.75
C HIS A 64 -6.32 -7.00 -13.41
N GLN A 65 -5.54 -7.94 -13.93
CA GLN A 65 -5.76 -9.36 -13.64
C GLN A 65 -5.53 -9.70 -12.16
N ALA A 66 -4.59 -9.00 -11.51
CA ALA A 66 -4.28 -9.19 -10.09
C ALA A 66 -5.19 -8.35 -9.17
N MET A 67 -5.56 -7.16 -9.62
CA MET A 67 -6.31 -6.17 -8.83
C MET A 67 -7.39 -5.49 -9.67
N PRO A 68 -8.44 -6.21 -10.11
CA PRO A 68 -9.48 -5.67 -10.99
C PRO A 68 -10.30 -4.53 -10.36
N PHE A 69 -10.28 -4.41 -9.05
CA PHE A 69 -10.97 -3.33 -8.32
C PHE A 69 -10.18 -2.01 -8.32
N LEU A 70 -8.90 -2.02 -8.66
CA LEU A 70 -8.02 -0.86 -8.66
C LEU A 70 -7.63 -0.43 -10.07
N PHE A 71 -7.40 -1.39 -10.95
CA PHE A 71 -7.06 -1.15 -12.35
C PHE A 71 -8.20 -1.60 -13.24
N GLU A 72 -8.73 -0.71 -14.08
CA GLU A 72 -9.79 -1.03 -15.00
C GLU A 72 -9.29 -1.92 -16.15
N ALA A 73 -10.22 -2.53 -16.89
CA ALA A 73 -9.89 -3.35 -18.04
C ALA A 73 -9.41 -2.49 -19.23
N ILE A 74 -8.81 -3.14 -20.21
CA ILE A 74 -8.44 -2.53 -21.50
C ILE A 74 -9.66 -1.78 -22.11
N ASP A 75 -9.42 -0.68 -22.76
CA ASP A 75 -10.38 0.25 -23.36
C ASP A 75 -10.97 1.29 -22.38
N ASP A 76 -10.34 1.50 -21.25
CA ASP A 76 -10.75 2.57 -20.37
C ASP A 76 -10.41 3.94 -20.96
N LYS A 77 -11.39 4.85 -20.87
CA LYS A 77 -11.23 6.23 -21.36
C LYS A 77 -10.16 7.02 -20.59
N THR A 78 -9.77 6.57 -19.42
CA THR A 78 -8.70 7.20 -18.62
C THR A 78 -7.33 7.09 -19.29
N GLU A 79 -7.11 6.10 -20.16
CA GLU A 79 -5.89 5.99 -20.96
C GLU A 79 -5.65 7.19 -21.88
N LEU A 80 -6.74 7.85 -22.28
CA LEU A 80 -6.69 9.07 -23.11
C LEU A 80 -6.18 10.28 -22.33
N LEU A 81 -6.14 10.21 -21.00
CA LEU A 81 -5.65 11.29 -20.13
C LEU A 81 -4.13 11.28 -19.98
N LEU A 82 -3.45 10.21 -20.41
CA LEU A 82 -1.99 10.18 -20.39
C LEU A 82 -1.43 11.25 -21.33
N PRO A 83 -0.49 12.09 -20.85
CA PRO A 83 0.14 13.10 -21.68
C PRO A 83 1.00 12.45 -22.78
N ASP A 84 1.30 13.22 -23.82
CA ASP A 84 2.14 12.75 -24.93
C ASP A 84 3.63 12.70 -24.58
N ASN A 85 4.08 13.48 -23.57
CA ASN A 85 5.47 13.56 -23.14
C ASN A 85 5.74 12.71 -21.88
N LEU A 86 5.81 11.40 -22.01
CA LEU A 86 6.01 10.51 -20.89
C LEU A 86 7.49 10.34 -20.51
N THR A 87 8.42 10.42 -21.47
CA THR A 87 9.86 10.17 -21.27
C THR A 87 10.73 11.43 -21.35
N LYS A 88 10.20 12.56 -21.79
CA LYS A 88 10.95 13.81 -21.92
C LYS A 88 11.34 14.39 -20.56
N THR A 89 12.29 15.31 -20.58
CA THR A 89 12.85 15.93 -19.36
C THR A 89 11.83 16.71 -18.54
N ASP A 90 10.79 17.21 -19.19
CA ASP A 90 9.65 17.93 -18.58
C ASP A 90 8.44 17.04 -18.29
N SER A 91 8.60 15.71 -18.35
CA SER A 91 7.50 14.79 -18.06
C SER A 91 7.21 14.70 -16.56
N LEU A 92 5.91 14.59 -16.22
CA LEU A 92 5.46 14.37 -14.85
C LEU A 92 6.03 13.08 -14.26
N ILE A 93 6.23 12.04 -15.07
CA ILE A 93 6.81 10.77 -14.62
C ILE A 93 8.26 10.97 -14.19
N ARG A 94 9.06 11.73 -14.97
CA ARG A 94 10.44 12.04 -14.58
C ARG A 94 10.51 12.91 -13.34
N GLU A 95 9.66 13.91 -13.24
CA GLU A 95 9.58 14.73 -12.05
C GLU A 95 9.23 13.88 -10.82
N LEU A 96 8.24 13.00 -10.93
CA LEU A 96 7.86 12.09 -9.86
C LEU A 96 9.01 11.16 -9.43
N VAL A 97 9.69 10.53 -10.40
CA VAL A 97 10.80 9.60 -10.14
C VAL A 97 12.01 10.33 -9.54
N SER A 98 12.27 11.56 -9.96
CA SER A 98 13.41 12.34 -9.44
C SER A 98 13.15 12.99 -8.09
N ALA A 99 11.87 13.30 -7.80
CA ALA A 99 11.48 13.96 -6.54
C ALA A 99 11.37 13.00 -5.36
N ILE A 100 11.12 11.72 -5.62
CA ILE A 100 10.91 10.70 -4.57
C ILE A 100 12.12 9.75 -4.54
N PRO A 101 12.85 9.67 -3.41
CA PRO A 101 13.96 8.75 -3.24
C PRO A 101 13.56 7.29 -3.48
N GLU A 102 14.47 6.48 -4.01
CA GLU A 102 14.23 5.06 -4.31
C GLU A 102 13.77 4.26 -3.08
N GLU A 103 14.27 4.60 -1.91
CA GLU A 103 13.92 3.98 -0.63
C GLU A 103 12.45 4.18 -0.27
N ASP A 104 11.87 5.35 -0.59
CA ASP A 104 10.48 5.67 -0.27
C ASP A 104 9.50 4.88 -1.15
N TRP A 105 9.92 4.47 -2.37
CA TRP A 105 9.11 3.60 -3.23
C TRP A 105 8.95 2.18 -2.70
N GLN A 106 9.76 1.77 -1.73
CA GLN A 106 9.65 0.46 -1.09
C GLN A 106 8.51 0.41 -0.09
N ASP A 107 8.06 1.57 0.38
CA ASP A 107 6.92 1.67 1.29
C ASP A 107 5.61 1.83 0.51
N VAL A 108 4.69 0.89 0.72
CA VAL A 108 3.36 0.95 0.08
C VAL A 108 2.55 2.17 0.51
N GLU A 109 2.91 2.80 1.63
CA GLU A 109 2.25 4.01 2.12
C GLU A 109 2.46 5.22 1.21
N ILE A 110 3.51 5.23 0.37
CA ILE A 110 3.80 6.35 -0.54
C ILE A 110 2.60 6.69 -1.43
N ILE A 111 1.87 5.68 -1.90
CA ILE A 111 0.67 5.88 -2.73
C ILE A 111 -0.41 6.63 -1.94
N GLY A 112 -0.59 6.26 -0.68
CA GLY A 112 -1.52 6.92 0.22
C GLY A 112 -1.16 8.37 0.49
N TRP A 113 0.12 8.65 0.72
CA TRP A 113 0.63 10.01 0.91
C TRP A 113 0.47 10.87 -0.34
N LEU A 114 0.82 10.35 -1.52
CA LEU A 114 0.62 11.05 -2.79
C LEU A 114 -0.86 11.40 -3.02
N TYR A 115 -1.75 10.45 -2.75
CA TYR A 115 -3.19 10.70 -2.86
C TYR A 115 -3.67 11.73 -1.84
N GLN A 116 -3.20 11.69 -0.60
CA GLN A 116 -3.56 12.65 0.44
C GLN A 116 -3.12 14.07 0.08
N PHE A 117 -1.94 14.23 -0.50
CA PHE A 117 -1.48 15.52 -1.01
C PHE A 117 -2.34 15.99 -2.19
N TYR A 118 -2.65 15.11 -3.12
CA TYR A 118 -3.50 15.42 -4.28
C TYR A 118 -4.86 15.97 -3.86
N ILE A 119 -5.52 15.38 -2.86
CA ILE A 119 -6.83 15.82 -2.40
C ILE A 119 -6.79 16.95 -1.38
N SER A 120 -5.62 17.37 -0.89
CA SER A 120 -5.47 18.35 0.20
C SER A 120 -6.13 19.69 -0.12
N GLU A 121 -5.96 20.18 -1.32
CA GLU A 121 -6.58 21.42 -1.79
C GLU A 121 -8.11 21.35 -1.74
N LYS A 122 -8.69 20.26 -2.23
CA LYS A 122 -10.13 20.02 -2.16
C LYS A 122 -10.61 19.89 -0.71
N LYS A 123 -9.83 19.25 0.13
CA LYS A 123 -10.10 19.09 1.57
C LYS A 123 -10.19 20.46 2.25
N ASP A 124 -9.25 21.36 1.98
CA ASP A 124 -9.23 22.71 2.55
C ASP A 124 -10.45 23.55 2.11
N GLN A 125 -10.96 23.31 0.91
CA GLN A 125 -12.16 23.97 0.40
C GLN A 125 -13.45 23.51 1.10
N VAL A 126 -13.53 22.27 1.58
CA VAL A 126 -14.75 21.66 2.12
C VAL A 126 -14.76 21.57 3.65
N ILE A 127 -13.59 21.57 4.30
CA ILE A 127 -13.48 21.51 5.76
C ILE A 127 -14.16 22.75 6.39
N GLY A 128 -14.94 22.51 7.45
CA GLY A 128 -15.66 23.56 8.17
C GLY A 128 -16.93 24.06 7.48
N LYS A 129 -17.33 23.45 6.38
CA LYS A 129 -18.59 23.75 5.68
C LYS A 129 -19.53 22.55 5.72
N VAL A 130 -20.77 22.75 5.26
CA VAL A 130 -21.69 21.63 5.04
C VAL A 130 -21.16 20.81 3.87
N VAL A 131 -20.75 19.57 4.16
CA VAL A 131 -20.14 18.68 3.18
C VAL A 131 -21.23 18.03 2.34
N LYS A 132 -21.13 18.14 1.01
CA LYS A 132 -22.00 17.43 0.07
C LYS A 132 -21.56 15.97 -0.06
N SER A 133 -22.45 15.09 -0.54
CA SER A 133 -22.13 13.66 -0.73
C SER A 133 -20.90 13.42 -1.59
N GLU A 134 -20.73 14.21 -2.65
CA GLU A 134 -19.57 14.15 -3.56
C GLU A 134 -18.24 14.59 -2.91
N ASP A 135 -18.31 15.38 -1.85
CA ASP A 135 -17.15 15.93 -1.15
C ASP A 135 -16.76 15.10 0.10
N ILE A 136 -17.58 14.12 0.48
CA ILE A 136 -17.32 13.27 1.67
C ILE A 136 -15.94 12.62 1.61
N PRO A 137 -15.49 12.00 0.50
CA PRO A 137 -14.17 11.40 0.44
C PRO A 137 -13.06 12.42 0.74
N ALA A 138 -13.10 13.60 0.15
CA ALA A 138 -12.10 14.64 0.39
C ALA A 138 -12.11 15.14 1.84
N ALA A 139 -13.30 15.29 2.45
CA ALA A 139 -13.46 15.77 3.81
C ALA A 139 -13.00 14.77 4.88
N THR A 140 -13.19 13.46 4.63
CA THR A 140 -13.00 12.40 5.64
C THR A 140 -11.76 11.55 5.44
N GLN A 141 -11.16 11.54 4.23
CA GLN A 141 -10.02 10.69 3.95
C GLN A 141 -8.78 11.15 4.71
N LEU A 142 -8.20 10.22 5.44
CA LEU A 142 -6.95 10.36 6.17
C LEU A 142 -6.18 9.05 6.06
N PHE A 143 -4.94 9.12 5.57
CA PHE A 143 -4.01 8.02 5.67
C PHE A 143 -3.32 8.07 7.02
N THR A 144 -3.71 7.16 7.91
CA THR A 144 -3.09 7.06 9.23
C THR A 144 -1.68 6.47 9.07
N PRO A 145 -0.63 7.15 9.53
CA PRO A 145 0.73 6.63 9.48
C PRO A 145 0.85 5.24 10.10
N ASN A 146 1.64 4.37 9.49
CA ASN A 146 1.76 2.98 9.87
C ASN A 146 2.16 2.79 11.34
N TRP A 147 3.03 3.63 11.87
CA TRP A 147 3.42 3.55 13.28
C TRP A 147 2.24 3.79 14.23
N ILE A 148 1.29 4.68 13.88
CA ILE A 148 0.06 4.91 14.66
C ILE A 148 -0.84 3.67 14.57
N VAL A 149 -0.99 3.10 13.37
CA VAL A 149 -1.77 1.89 13.14
C VAL A 149 -1.22 0.74 14.00
N GLN A 150 0.08 0.52 13.95
CA GLN A 150 0.76 -0.49 14.77
C GLN A 150 0.57 -0.22 16.27
N TYR A 151 0.76 1.03 16.70
CA TYR A 151 0.53 1.41 18.09
C TYR A 151 -0.89 1.07 18.55
N LEU A 152 -1.90 1.40 17.77
CA LEU A 152 -3.30 1.12 18.11
C LEU A 152 -3.57 -0.38 18.24
N VAL A 153 -3.13 -1.18 17.28
CA VAL A 153 -3.38 -2.62 17.26
C VAL A 153 -2.56 -3.35 18.33
N GLN A 154 -1.29 -3.01 18.49
CA GLN A 154 -0.42 -3.65 19.47
C GLN A 154 -0.87 -3.37 20.91
N ASN A 155 -1.43 -2.19 21.17
CA ASN A 155 -1.94 -1.80 22.48
C ASN A 155 -3.45 -2.12 22.69
N SER A 156 -4.09 -2.77 21.75
CA SER A 156 -5.45 -3.30 21.88
C SER A 156 -5.45 -4.83 21.74
N VAL A 157 -5.40 -5.35 20.53
CA VAL A 157 -5.40 -6.81 20.26
C VAL A 157 -4.18 -7.49 20.89
N GLY A 158 -2.99 -6.92 20.66
CA GLY A 158 -1.73 -7.44 21.22
C GLY A 158 -1.74 -7.41 22.76
N ARG A 159 -2.20 -6.30 23.35
CA ARG A 159 -2.31 -6.18 24.80
C ARG A 159 -3.28 -7.19 25.39
N GLN A 160 -4.44 -7.39 24.80
CA GLN A 160 -5.41 -8.38 25.27
C GLN A 160 -4.81 -9.79 25.28
N TRP A 161 -4.05 -10.14 24.24
CA TRP A 161 -3.35 -11.41 24.17
C TRP A 161 -2.30 -11.54 25.26
N LEU A 162 -1.43 -10.53 25.44
CA LEU A 162 -0.35 -10.56 26.43
C LEU A 162 -0.85 -10.50 27.87
N GLN A 163 -2.04 -9.98 28.14
CA GLN A 163 -2.65 -10.05 29.47
C GLN A 163 -2.96 -11.50 29.89
N THR A 164 -3.42 -12.32 28.94
CA THR A 164 -3.69 -13.74 29.17
C THR A 164 -2.43 -14.60 29.07
N TYR A 165 -1.50 -14.22 28.18
CA TYR A 165 -0.26 -14.97 27.90
C TYR A 165 0.97 -14.07 28.02
N PRO A 166 1.42 -13.72 29.25
CA PRO A 166 2.54 -12.77 29.45
C PRO A 166 3.86 -13.22 28.84
N ASP A 167 4.08 -14.53 28.74
CA ASP A 167 5.30 -15.13 28.20
C ASP A 167 5.28 -15.32 26.67
N SER A 168 4.24 -14.82 25.99
CA SER A 168 4.10 -14.92 24.54
C SER A 168 5.25 -14.22 23.80
N GLN A 169 5.77 -14.88 22.75
CA GLN A 169 6.81 -14.33 21.89
C GLN A 169 6.29 -13.19 21.01
N LEU A 170 4.98 -12.98 20.97
CA LEU A 170 4.35 -11.88 20.24
C LEU A 170 4.93 -10.52 20.64
N LYS A 171 5.26 -10.35 21.93
CA LYS A 171 5.82 -9.11 22.47
C LYS A 171 7.07 -8.65 21.69
N ALA A 172 7.95 -9.56 21.32
CA ALA A 172 9.17 -9.26 20.57
C ALA A 172 8.89 -8.75 19.14
N LYS A 173 7.70 -9.00 18.60
CA LYS A 173 7.26 -8.57 17.28
C LYS A 173 6.46 -7.26 17.31
N MET A 174 6.28 -6.65 18.47
CA MET A 174 5.43 -5.46 18.66
C MET A 174 6.24 -4.26 19.17
N PRO A 175 6.94 -3.53 18.27
CA PRO A 175 7.85 -2.44 18.66
C PRO A 175 7.14 -1.23 19.30
N TYR A 176 5.83 -1.06 19.08
CA TYR A 176 5.04 0.03 19.64
C TYR A 176 4.15 -0.40 20.81
N TYR A 177 4.32 -1.64 21.31
CA TYR A 177 3.63 -2.07 22.49
C TYR A 177 4.16 -1.35 23.74
N ILE A 178 3.26 -0.80 24.53
CA ILE A 178 3.59 -0.15 25.80
C ILE A 178 3.27 -1.10 26.94
N GLU A 179 4.28 -1.44 27.72
CA GLU A 179 4.06 -2.23 28.93
C GLU A 179 3.20 -1.44 29.92
N PRO A 180 2.21 -2.09 30.54
CA PRO A 180 1.44 -1.46 31.59
C PRO A 180 2.37 -1.04 32.73
N ALA A 181 2.19 0.19 33.21
CA ALA A 181 2.83 0.60 34.45
C ALA A 181 2.36 -0.26 35.63
N GLU A 182 3.14 -0.25 36.70
CA GLU A 182 2.75 -0.92 37.95
C GLU A 182 1.41 -0.36 38.44
N GLN A 183 0.48 -1.26 38.73
CA GLN A 183 -0.89 -0.93 39.10
C GLN A 183 -1.10 -1.14 40.60
N THR A 184 -2.05 -0.40 41.19
CA THR A 184 -2.44 -0.62 42.56
C THR A 184 -3.07 -2.02 42.76
N PRO A 185 -3.03 -2.60 43.97
CA PRO A 185 -3.62 -3.93 44.24
C PRO A 185 -5.10 -4.02 43.86
N GLU A 186 -5.86 -2.93 44.02
CA GLU A 186 -7.29 -2.87 43.66
C GLU A 186 -7.47 -2.98 42.14
N VAL A 187 -6.64 -2.26 41.34
CA VAL A 187 -6.69 -2.32 39.88
C VAL A 187 -6.22 -3.67 39.38
N GLN A 188 -5.17 -4.27 40.01
CA GLN A 188 -4.71 -5.62 39.68
C GLN A 188 -5.82 -6.66 39.92
N ALA A 189 -6.56 -6.57 41.03
CA ALA A 189 -7.69 -7.45 41.28
C ALA A 189 -8.82 -7.30 40.26
N GLN A 190 -9.12 -6.07 39.80
CA GLN A 190 -10.11 -5.82 38.77
C GLN A 190 -9.65 -6.37 37.41
N LEU A 191 -8.39 -6.18 37.05
CA LEU A 191 -7.81 -6.72 35.81
C LEU A 191 -7.85 -8.26 35.84
N ALA A 192 -7.47 -8.88 36.94
CA ALA A 192 -7.53 -10.34 37.10
C ALA A 192 -8.96 -10.88 36.94
N ALA A 193 -9.97 -10.14 37.45
CA ALA A 193 -11.37 -10.55 37.34
C ALA A 193 -11.92 -10.52 35.91
N ILE A 194 -11.38 -9.66 35.04
CA ILE A 194 -11.83 -9.52 33.63
C ILE A 194 -10.92 -10.21 32.62
N THR A 195 -9.71 -10.63 33.04
CA THR A 195 -8.78 -11.33 32.16
C THR A 195 -9.15 -12.81 32.13
N PRO A 196 -9.46 -13.39 30.98
CA PRO A 196 -9.79 -14.80 30.87
C PRO A 196 -8.54 -15.67 31.10
N ASP A 197 -8.72 -16.85 31.68
CA ASP A 197 -7.65 -17.83 31.89
C ASP A 197 -7.07 -18.36 30.59
N SER A 198 -7.85 -18.34 29.52
CA SER A 198 -7.43 -18.73 28.16
C SER A 198 -8.25 -18.02 27.09
N ILE A 199 -7.59 -17.74 25.95
CA ILE A 199 -8.24 -17.19 24.77
C ILE A 199 -7.98 -18.15 23.60
N ASP A 200 -9.05 -18.59 22.93
CA ASP A 200 -8.95 -19.24 21.64
C ASP A 200 -8.77 -18.17 20.56
N PRO A 201 -7.65 -18.16 19.83
CA PRO A 201 -7.42 -17.15 18.78
C PRO A 201 -8.54 -17.09 17.72
N LEU A 202 -9.22 -18.22 17.45
CA LEU A 202 -10.34 -18.30 16.50
C LEU A 202 -11.56 -17.48 16.93
N THR A 203 -11.67 -17.18 18.23
CA THR A 203 -12.81 -16.42 18.77
C THR A 203 -12.58 -14.93 18.87
N ILE A 204 -11.35 -14.46 18.64
CA ILE A 204 -11.02 -13.03 18.70
C ILE A 204 -11.70 -12.32 17.52
N LYS A 205 -12.51 -11.31 17.86
CA LYS A 205 -13.19 -10.46 16.88
C LYS A 205 -12.63 -9.05 16.96
N VAL A 206 -12.20 -8.53 15.81
CA VAL A 206 -11.74 -7.15 15.68
C VAL A 206 -12.75 -6.40 14.83
N LEU A 207 -13.22 -5.27 15.35
CA LEU A 207 -14.12 -4.37 14.66
C LEU A 207 -13.48 -3.00 14.55
N ASP A 208 -13.39 -2.49 13.34
CA ASP A 208 -13.05 -1.10 13.06
C ASP A 208 -14.27 -0.40 12.45
N PRO A 209 -14.98 0.44 13.21
CA PRO A 209 -16.21 1.09 12.75
C PRO A 209 -15.96 2.21 11.73
N ALA A 210 -14.71 2.61 11.53
CA ALA A 210 -14.30 3.67 10.62
C ALA A 210 -13.11 3.24 9.75
N CYS A 211 -13.15 2.00 9.25
CA CYS A 211 -11.99 1.30 8.68
C CYS A 211 -11.35 1.99 7.45
N GLY A 212 -12.08 2.83 6.73
CA GLY A 212 -11.55 3.48 5.54
C GLY A 212 -10.98 2.46 4.55
N SER A 213 -9.69 2.57 4.25
CA SER A 213 -8.95 1.63 3.39
C SER A 213 -8.52 0.33 4.11
N GLY A 214 -8.82 0.19 5.39
CA GLY A 214 -8.58 -1.06 6.14
C GLY A 214 -7.20 -1.20 6.78
N HIS A 215 -6.41 -0.14 6.90
CA HIS A 215 -5.06 -0.19 7.45
C HIS A 215 -5.00 -0.85 8.85
N ILE A 216 -5.92 -0.48 9.74
CA ILE A 216 -6.00 -1.07 11.10
C ILE A 216 -6.34 -2.55 11.03
N LEU A 217 -7.27 -2.94 10.13
CA LEU A 217 -7.66 -4.35 9.97
C LEU A 217 -6.54 -5.19 9.38
N VAL A 218 -5.74 -4.64 8.44
CA VAL A 218 -4.57 -5.31 7.90
C VAL A 218 -3.52 -5.55 8.98
N GLU A 219 -3.27 -4.57 9.84
CA GLU A 219 -2.33 -4.74 10.94
C GLU A 219 -2.86 -5.71 12.01
N ALA A 220 -4.17 -5.63 12.32
CA ALA A 220 -4.82 -6.61 13.20
C ALA A 220 -4.68 -8.04 12.65
N TYR A 221 -4.83 -8.22 11.33
CA TYR A 221 -4.58 -9.51 10.69
C TYR A 221 -3.14 -9.99 10.88
N LYS A 222 -2.14 -9.12 10.75
CA LYS A 222 -0.72 -9.49 10.97
C LYS A 222 -0.47 -9.94 12.41
N VAL A 223 -1.03 -9.22 13.39
CA VAL A 223 -0.92 -9.58 14.81
C VAL A 223 -1.63 -10.90 15.09
N LEU A 224 -2.86 -11.09 14.61
CA LEU A 224 -3.59 -12.34 14.74
C LEU A 224 -2.84 -13.51 14.07
N LYS A 225 -2.32 -13.31 12.87
CA LYS A 225 -1.51 -14.31 12.18
C LYS A 225 -0.29 -14.73 13.02
N ALA A 226 0.40 -13.78 13.64
CA ALA A 226 1.54 -14.08 14.50
C ALA A 226 1.11 -14.90 15.75
N ILE A 227 -0.07 -14.63 16.29
CA ILE A 227 -0.67 -15.41 17.39
C ILE A 227 -0.98 -16.86 16.93
N TYR A 228 -1.57 -17.02 15.74
CA TYR A 228 -1.86 -18.34 15.16
C TYR A 228 -0.60 -19.17 14.96
N GLU A 229 0.43 -18.53 14.37
CA GLU A 229 1.73 -19.19 14.15
C GLU A 229 2.37 -19.63 15.46
N GLU A 230 2.34 -18.79 16.52
CA GLU A 230 2.83 -19.13 17.85
C GLU A 230 2.08 -20.31 18.46
N ARG A 231 0.79 -20.45 18.17
CA ARG A 231 -0.04 -21.58 18.62
C ARG A 231 0.09 -22.84 17.76
N GLY A 232 0.99 -22.83 16.78
CA GLY A 232 1.30 -23.99 15.94
C GLY A 232 0.37 -24.18 14.74
N HIS A 233 -0.49 -23.20 14.44
CA HIS A 233 -1.29 -23.21 13.22
C HIS A 233 -0.41 -22.86 12.01
N ARG A 234 -0.62 -23.54 10.89
CA ARG A 234 0.11 -23.25 9.66
C ARG A 234 -0.62 -22.18 8.85
N SER A 235 0.13 -21.38 8.12
CA SER A 235 -0.38 -20.27 7.28
C SER A 235 -1.34 -20.71 6.14
N ARG A 236 -1.68 -21.99 6.06
CA ARG A 236 -2.63 -22.57 5.08
C ARG A 236 -3.88 -23.18 5.73
N ASP A 237 -3.96 -23.18 7.04
CA ASP A 237 -5.12 -23.60 7.82
C ASP A 237 -5.96 -22.35 8.18
#